data_ae0ea62691fb88bc107b2289da83a4be
#
_entry.id   ae0ea62691fb88bc107b2289da83a4be
#
_cell.length_a   1.000
_cell.length_b   1.000
_cell.length_c   1.000
_cell.angle_alpha   90.00
_cell.angle_beta   90.00
_cell.angle_gamma   90.00
#
_symmetry.space_group_name_H-M   'P 1'
#
loop_
_entity.id
_entity.type
_entity.pdbx_description
1 polymer ?
#
loop_
_entity_poly.entity_id
_entity_poly.type
_entity_poly.pdbx_seq_one_letter_code
_entity_poly.pdbx_strand_id
1 'polypeptide(L)'
;IGHDLVQETISYVDRIYLEFGADTKIEGIDHPEEIKQIRRKAISAGLKLVDCPIRHLGTEKAQDIYYAIEQYLLHNGVEMIFNTDCKNVIIEGNVCKGAILNVKGKEEAISAQKVIIATGRRGAEWLESMCSAHGIEHQPSTVDIGVRVEVRNEVMEEVNKVLYESKLIGYPAPFRNKVRTFCQNPGGYVAQENYDDNLAVVNGHSFKDKKSDNTNLSILCSHNFTYPFNQPIEYAKKIGELTNMLANGHILVQRYGDILEGKRTWEKELSQSNVKPTLPDAVAGAITAAMPYRTLTNILHFIEQLDVVVPGFASPETLLYSPELKFYSNKIKMDDDFNTNIANLHCLGDSSGWTRGLMMASVMGVLMARKLKF
;
A
#
# COMPACT_ATOMS: atom_id res chain seq x y z
N ILE A 1 -12.70 3.62 18.19
CA ILE A 1 -13.39 4.72 17.48
C ILE A 1 -14.52 4.08 16.67
N GLY A 2 -15.78 4.60 16.88
CA GLY A 2 -16.98 4.05 16.23
C GLY A 2 -17.02 4.31 14.72
N HIS A 3 -17.69 3.41 13.98
CA HIS A 3 -17.82 3.48 12.52
C HIS A 3 -18.45 4.81 12.05
N ASP A 4 -19.51 5.27 12.72
CA ASP A 4 -20.25 6.47 12.33
C ASP A 4 -19.40 7.75 12.44
N LEU A 5 -18.63 7.87 13.53
CA LEU A 5 -17.70 8.99 13.71
C LEU A 5 -16.61 9.01 12.63
N VAL A 6 -16.12 7.83 12.21
CA VAL A 6 -15.14 7.72 11.10
C VAL A 6 -15.78 8.17 9.79
N GLN A 7 -17.02 7.75 9.48
CA GLN A 7 -17.71 8.15 8.25
C GLN A 7 -18.02 9.65 8.21
N GLU A 8 -18.46 10.24 9.33
CA GLU A 8 -18.65 11.68 9.46
C GLU A 8 -17.33 12.43 9.19
N THR A 9 -16.23 11.93 9.78
CA THR A 9 -14.92 12.57 9.63
C THR A 9 -14.37 12.41 8.21
N ILE A 10 -14.60 11.28 7.53
CA ILE A 10 -14.28 11.12 6.10
C ILE A 10 -15.00 12.20 5.29
N SER A 11 -16.30 12.38 5.51
CA SER A 11 -17.08 13.41 4.80
C SER A 11 -16.58 14.83 5.10
N TYR A 12 -16.13 15.09 6.32
CA TYR A 12 -15.53 16.36 6.69
C TYR A 12 -14.19 16.60 5.97
N VAL A 13 -13.31 15.61 5.96
CA VAL A 13 -12.01 15.67 5.25
C VAL A 13 -12.21 15.85 3.75
N ASP A 14 -13.16 15.11 3.15
CA ASP A 14 -13.46 15.23 1.71
C ASP A 14 -13.90 16.65 1.33
N ARG A 15 -14.70 17.32 2.17
CA ARG A 15 -15.08 18.73 1.97
C ARG A 15 -13.88 19.66 2.01
N ILE A 16 -12.93 19.45 2.92
CA ILE A 16 -11.68 20.23 2.96
C ILE A 16 -10.93 20.10 1.62
N TYR A 17 -10.76 18.89 1.11
CA TYR A 17 -10.10 18.70 -0.18
C TYR A 17 -10.85 19.39 -1.33
N LEU A 18 -12.19 19.38 -1.32
CA LEU A 18 -13.00 20.10 -2.30
C LEU A 18 -12.81 21.62 -2.21
N GLU A 19 -12.76 22.20 -0.99
CA GLU A 19 -12.51 23.63 -0.75
C GLU A 19 -11.14 24.06 -1.29
N PHE A 20 -10.14 23.16 -1.28
CA PHE A 20 -8.81 23.40 -1.85
C PHE A 20 -8.67 22.96 -3.31
N GLY A 21 -9.76 22.68 -4.00
CA GLY A 21 -9.77 22.49 -5.46
C GLY A 21 -9.78 21.05 -5.96
N ALA A 22 -10.09 20.06 -5.11
CA ALA A 22 -10.29 18.70 -5.56
C ALA A 22 -11.47 18.60 -6.55
N ASP A 23 -11.43 17.59 -7.44
CA ASP A 23 -12.49 17.33 -8.39
C ASP A 23 -13.78 16.87 -7.68
N THR A 24 -14.94 17.27 -8.20
CA THR A 24 -16.24 16.85 -7.66
C THR A 24 -16.59 15.41 -8.01
N LYS A 25 -15.97 14.82 -9.05
CA LYS A 25 -16.24 13.46 -9.49
C LYS A 25 -15.79 12.42 -8.43
N ILE A 26 -16.67 11.46 -8.16
CA ILE A 26 -16.36 10.26 -7.37
C ILE A 26 -16.47 9.06 -8.28
N GLU A 27 -15.41 8.29 -8.39
CA GLU A 27 -15.39 7.04 -9.17
C GLU A 27 -15.96 5.88 -8.34
N GLY A 28 -16.59 4.91 -9.01
CA GLY A 28 -17.07 3.67 -8.40
C GLY A 28 -18.45 3.76 -7.75
N ILE A 29 -19.26 4.77 -8.11
CA ILE A 29 -20.64 4.94 -7.63
C ILE A 29 -21.68 5.04 -8.75
N ASP A 30 -21.27 5.29 -10.00
CA ASP A 30 -22.17 5.65 -11.10
C ASP A 30 -22.93 4.44 -11.68
N HIS A 31 -22.51 3.21 -11.41
CA HIS A 31 -23.03 1.96 -11.99
C HIS A 31 -23.48 0.96 -10.90
N PRO A 32 -24.51 1.30 -10.08
CA PRO A 32 -24.83 0.48 -8.90
C PRO A 32 -25.30 -0.94 -9.22
N GLU A 33 -26.01 -1.16 -10.33
CA GLU A 33 -26.49 -2.51 -10.69
C GLU A 33 -25.36 -3.40 -11.23
N GLU A 34 -24.46 -2.86 -12.03
CA GLU A 34 -23.26 -3.56 -12.50
C GLU A 34 -22.33 -3.90 -11.34
N ILE A 35 -22.10 -2.96 -10.41
CA ILE A 35 -21.31 -3.19 -9.20
C ILE A 35 -21.94 -4.29 -8.35
N LYS A 36 -23.28 -4.33 -8.25
CA LYS A 36 -24.01 -5.38 -7.54
C LYS A 36 -23.87 -6.75 -8.21
N GLN A 37 -23.79 -6.80 -9.54
CA GLN A 37 -23.52 -8.05 -10.28
C GLN A 37 -22.09 -8.55 -10.00
N ILE A 38 -21.08 -7.67 -10.04
CA ILE A 38 -19.70 -7.99 -9.69
C ILE A 38 -19.63 -8.50 -8.23
N ARG A 39 -20.35 -7.84 -7.31
CA ARG A 39 -20.42 -8.27 -5.91
C ARG A 39 -21.05 -9.67 -5.75
N ARG A 40 -22.10 -9.99 -6.51
CA ARG A 40 -22.70 -11.33 -6.51
C ARG A 40 -21.72 -12.40 -7.01
N LYS A 41 -21.01 -12.13 -8.11
CA LYS A 41 -19.94 -13.01 -8.62
C LYS A 41 -18.83 -13.18 -7.56
N ALA A 42 -18.42 -12.12 -6.90
CA ALA A 42 -17.43 -12.18 -5.83
C ALA A 42 -17.90 -13.05 -4.65
N ILE A 43 -19.13 -12.87 -4.18
CA ILE A 43 -19.72 -13.70 -3.11
C ILE A 43 -19.74 -15.18 -3.51
N SER A 44 -20.16 -15.52 -4.74
CA SER A 44 -20.18 -16.91 -5.21
C SER A 44 -18.79 -17.53 -5.30
N ALA A 45 -17.75 -16.72 -5.52
CA ALA A 45 -16.35 -17.13 -5.51
C ALA A 45 -15.73 -17.19 -4.09
N GLY A 46 -16.49 -16.87 -3.04
CA GLY A 46 -15.97 -16.78 -1.67
C GLY A 46 -15.12 -15.54 -1.42
N LEU A 47 -15.27 -14.50 -2.26
CA LEU A 47 -14.58 -13.23 -2.15
C LEU A 47 -15.51 -12.13 -1.62
N LYS A 48 -14.90 -11.11 -1.01
CA LYS A 48 -15.58 -9.87 -0.61
C LYS A 48 -15.13 -8.73 -1.51
N LEU A 49 -16.06 -8.15 -2.28
CA LEU A 49 -15.85 -6.86 -2.91
C LEU A 49 -16.03 -5.76 -1.85
N VAL A 50 -15.01 -4.94 -1.67
CA VAL A 50 -15.03 -3.78 -0.77
C VAL A 50 -15.40 -2.55 -1.59
N ASP A 51 -16.41 -1.82 -1.14
CA ASP A 51 -16.76 -0.53 -1.75
C ASP A 51 -15.62 0.47 -1.51
N CYS A 52 -15.09 0.99 -2.60
CA CYS A 52 -13.99 1.94 -2.60
C CYS A 52 -14.39 3.14 -3.49
N PRO A 53 -15.34 3.98 -3.06
CA PRO A 53 -15.59 5.24 -3.77
C PRO A 53 -14.32 6.10 -3.68
N ILE A 54 -13.83 6.57 -4.82
CA ILE A 54 -12.56 7.27 -4.90
C ILE A 54 -12.75 8.62 -5.57
N ARG A 55 -12.34 9.69 -4.90
CA ARG A 55 -12.06 10.97 -5.51
C ARG A 55 -10.61 10.98 -5.95
N HIS A 56 -10.39 10.78 -7.25
CA HIS A 56 -9.05 10.71 -7.80
C HIS A 56 -8.50 12.11 -8.05
N LEU A 57 -7.48 12.51 -7.29
CA LEU A 57 -6.88 13.84 -7.43
C LEU A 57 -5.96 13.96 -8.66
N GLY A 58 -5.32 12.85 -9.06
CA GLY A 58 -4.23 12.90 -10.03
C GLY A 58 -2.93 13.46 -9.42
N THR A 59 -1.78 13.12 -9.99
CA THR A 59 -0.49 13.50 -9.39
C THR A 59 -0.25 15.01 -9.48
N GLU A 60 -0.54 15.62 -10.62
CA GLU A 60 -0.32 17.06 -10.84
C GLU A 60 -1.26 17.91 -9.97
N LYS A 61 -2.55 17.61 -10.01
CA LYS A 61 -3.56 18.36 -9.24
C LYS A 61 -3.41 18.17 -7.72
N ALA A 62 -2.90 17.01 -7.28
CA ALA A 62 -2.60 16.78 -5.87
C ALA A 62 -1.52 17.74 -5.35
N GLN A 63 -0.51 18.06 -6.16
CA GLN A 63 0.52 19.04 -5.79
C GLN A 63 -0.07 20.43 -5.57
N ASP A 64 -0.95 20.89 -6.47
CA ASP A 64 -1.61 22.19 -6.36
C ASP A 64 -2.48 22.29 -5.10
N ILE A 65 -3.23 21.23 -4.79
CA ILE A 65 -4.09 21.16 -3.60
C ILE A 65 -3.25 21.21 -2.33
N TYR A 66 -2.20 20.39 -2.24
CA TYR A 66 -1.33 20.41 -1.06
C TYR A 66 -0.56 21.72 -0.90
N TYR A 67 -0.15 22.33 -2.01
CA TYR A 67 0.45 23.65 -1.97
C TYR A 67 -0.53 24.72 -1.44
N ALA A 68 -1.80 24.68 -1.90
CA ALA A 68 -2.82 25.58 -1.41
C ALA A 68 -3.09 25.40 0.10
N ILE A 69 -3.13 24.15 0.58
CA ILE A 69 -3.26 23.85 2.02
C ILE A 69 -2.04 24.37 2.79
N GLU A 70 -0.83 24.18 2.28
CA GLU A 70 0.41 24.68 2.88
C GLU A 70 0.36 26.20 3.01
N GLN A 71 0.01 26.92 1.95
CA GLN A 71 -0.10 28.39 1.95
C GLN A 71 -1.16 28.87 2.95
N TYR A 72 -2.30 28.16 3.02
CA TYR A 72 -3.32 28.46 4.01
C TYR A 72 -2.82 28.32 5.44
N LEU A 73 -2.09 27.27 5.75
CA LEU A 73 -1.51 27.04 7.09
C LEU A 73 -0.47 28.10 7.45
N LEU A 74 0.45 28.43 6.54
CA LEU A 74 1.44 29.49 6.73
C LEU A 74 0.78 30.83 6.99
N HIS A 75 -0.26 31.18 6.23
CA HIS A 75 -0.99 32.43 6.40
C HIS A 75 -1.75 32.50 7.74
N ASN A 76 -2.11 31.35 8.30
CA ASN A 76 -2.78 31.24 9.60
C ASN A 76 -1.79 31.02 10.77
N GLY A 77 -0.51 31.30 10.59
CA GLY A 77 0.49 31.36 11.66
C GLY A 77 1.13 30.02 12.01
N VAL A 78 0.96 28.98 11.17
CA VAL A 78 1.70 27.72 11.33
C VAL A 78 3.13 27.95 10.82
N GLU A 79 4.12 27.72 11.66
CA GLU A 79 5.53 27.74 11.25
C GLU A 79 5.91 26.40 10.58
N MET A 80 6.50 26.46 9.42
CA MET A 80 7.00 25.29 8.68
C MET A 80 8.50 25.39 8.45
N ILE A 81 9.25 24.43 8.97
CA ILE A 81 10.71 24.37 8.85
C ILE A 81 11.07 23.31 7.80
N PHE A 82 11.32 23.76 6.58
CA PHE A 82 11.68 22.89 5.44
C PHE A 82 13.15 22.49 5.46
N ASN A 83 13.49 21.43 4.71
CA ASN A 83 14.85 20.89 4.59
C ASN A 83 15.50 20.59 5.95
N THR A 84 14.69 20.04 6.86
CA THR A 84 15.07 19.79 8.26
C THR A 84 14.65 18.38 8.66
N ASP A 85 15.59 17.60 9.16
CA ASP A 85 15.34 16.27 9.67
C ASP A 85 15.12 16.30 11.18
N CYS A 86 14.09 15.60 11.66
CA CYS A 86 13.99 15.29 13.08
C CYS A 86 14.94 14.11 13.40
N LYS A 87 15.93 14.36 14.26
CA LYS A 87 16.91 13.34 14.66
C LYS A 87 16.44 12.52 15.83
N ASN A 88 15.78 13.17 16.79
CA ASN A 88 15.34 12.50 18.02
C ASN A 88 14.19 13.26 18.67
N VAL A 89 13.51 12.61 19.60
CA VAL A 89 12.59 13.25 20.54
C VAL A 89 13.27 13.43 21.90
N ILE A 90 12.94 14.50 22.61
CA ILE A 90 13.49 14.79 23.95
C ILE A 90 12.52 14.20 24.97
N ILE A 91 12.95 13.17 25.70
CA ILE A 91 12.15 12.51 26.73
C ILE A 91 12.85 12.60 28.07
N GLU A 92 12.15 13.12 29.08
CA GLU A 92 12.60 13.24 30.44
C GLU A 92 11.56 12.63 31.40
N GLY A 93 11.95 11.62 32.16
CA GLY A 93 11.07 10.97 33.12
C GLY A 93 9.75 10.49 32.52
N ASN A 94 9.80 9.85 31.34
CA ASN A 94 8.62 9.34 30.60
C ASN A 94 7.66 10.42 30.06
N VAL A 95 8.17 11.66 29.89
CA VAL A 95 7.41 12.79 29.33
C VAL A 95 8.19 13.35 28.14
N CYS A 96 7.55 13.48 26.99
CA CYS A 96 8.15 14.16 25.84
C CYS A 96 8.11 15.67 26.06
N LYS A 97 9.27 16.32 25.85
CA LYS A 97 9.50 17.75 26.08
C LYS A 97 9.80 18.53 24.80
N GLY A 98 10.02 17.82 23.69
CA GLY A 98 10.38 18.45 22.42
C GLY A 98 11.05 17.49 21.47
N ALA A 99 11.78 18.04 20.52
CA ALA A 99 12.49 17.30 19.49
C ALA A 99 13.88 17.91 19.22
N ILE A 100 14.78 17.09 18.71
CA ILE A 100 16.10 17.50 18.19
C ILE A 100 16.02 17.50 16.68
N LEU A 101 16.24 18.67 16.08
CA LEU A 101 16.19 18.88 14.65
C LEU A 101 17.59 19.06 14.09
N ASN A 102 17.83 18.59 12.88
CA ASN A 102 19.04 18.91 12.11
C ASN A 102 18.70 19.98 11.08
N VAL A 103 19.00 21.21 11.41
CA VAL A 103 18.80 22.37 10.55
C VAL A 103 20.12 22.72 9.88
N LYS A 104 20.24 22.48 8.57
CA LYS A 104 21.47 22.77 7.78
C LYS A 104 22.75 22.20 8.36
N GLY A 105 22.69 20.98 8.92
CA GLY A 105 23.85 20.29 9.50
C GLY A 105 24.16 20.64 10.97
N LYS A 106 23.33 21.47 11.61
CA LYS A 106 23.42 21.77 13.04
C LYS A 106 22.24 21.16 13.79
N GLU A 107 22.52 20.57 14.93
CA GLU A 107 21.46 20.07 15.81
C GLU A 107 20.91 21.19 16.67
N GLU A 108 19.62 21.38 16.67
CA GLU A 108 18.87 22.34 17.44
C GLU A 108 17.78 21.66 18.24
N ALA A 109 17.69 21.93 19.52
CA ALA A 109 16.62 21.41 20.38
C ALA A 109 15.46 22.40 20.39
N ILE A 110 14.25 21.88 20.09
CA ILE A 110 13.01 22.66 20.16
C ILE A 110 12.15 22.09 21.29
N SER A 111 11.79 22.94 22.23
CA SER A 111 10.86 22.59 23.31
C SER A 111 9.42 22.66 22.82
N ALA A 112 8.61 21.71 23.22
CA ALA A 112 7.18 21.66 22.89
C ALA A 112 6.37 21.05 24.02
N GLN A 113 5.13 21.50 24.19
CA GLN A 113 4.19 20.90 25.14
C GLN A 113 3.70 19.54 24.68
N LYS A 114 3.58 19.35 23.37
CA LYS A 114 3.18 18.08 22.72
C LYS A 114 3.99 17.88 21.45
N VAL A 115 4.35 16.65 21.20
CA VAL A 115 5.03 16.23 19.96
C VAL A 115 4.16 15.21 19.23
N ILE A 116 3.91 15.44 17.94
CA ILE A 116 3.13 14.56 17.08
C ILE A 116 4.02 14.06 15.95
N ILE A 117 4.27 12.76 15.91
CA ILE A 117 5.03 12.11 14.85
C ILE A 117 4.09 11.71 13.71
N ALA A 118 4.30 12.30 12.53
CA ALA A 118 3.47 12.11 11.34
C ALA A 118 4.32 11.89 10.07
N THR A 119 5.39 11.12 10.17
CA THR A 119 6.46 10.99 9.17
C THR A 119 6.11 10.14 7.95
N GLY A 120 4.89 9.57 7.90
CA GLY A 120 4.46 8.72 6.80
C GLY A 120 5.30 7.45 6.67
N ARG A 121 5.22 6.78 5.52
CA ARG A 121 5.92 5.50 5.30
C ARG A 121 7.43 5.64 5.27
N ARG A 122 7.95 6.74 4.73
CA ARG A 122 9.39 6.99 4.65
C ARG A 122 10.04 7.11 6.03
N GLY A 123 9.31 7.59 7.03
CA GLY A 123 9.78 7.70 8.40
C GLY A 123 9.56 6.45 9.26
N ALA A 124 9.16 5.31 8.68
CA ALA A 124 8.83 4.10 9.42
C ALA A 124 10.04 3.51 10.17
N GLU A 125 11.18 3.39 9.49
CA GLU A 125 12.42 2.86 10.08
C GLU A 125 12.96 3.80 11.17
N TRP A 126 12.91 5.11 10.93
CA TRP A 126 13.26 6.10 11.95
C TRP A 126 12.38 5.97 13.19
N LEU A 127 11.04 5.85 13.00
CA LEU A 127 10.12 5.69 14.14
C LEU A 127 10.35 4.36 14.87
N GLU A 128 10.68 3.28 14.18
CA GLU A 128 11.05 2.01 14.80
C GLU A 128 12.30 2.14 15.68
N SER A 129 13.32 2.86 15.19
CA SER A 129 14.52 3.15 15.99
C SER A 129 14.18 3.99 17.22
N MET A 130 13.29 4.97 17.10
CA MET A 130 12.80 5.79 18.23
C MET A 130 12.03 4.93 19.25
N CYS A 131 11.18 4.02 18.77
CA CYS A 131 10.47 3.08 19.64
C CYS A 131 11.44 2.24 20.47
N SER A 132 12.47 1.70 19.83
CA SER A 132 13.49 0.89 20.47
C SER A 132 14.34 1.69 21.47
N ALA A 133 14.76 2.91 21.09
CA ALA A 133 15.62 3.76 21.92
C ALA A 133 14.92 4.30 23.17
N HIS A 134 13.63 4.59 23.07
CA HIS A 134 12.87 5.28 24.12
C HIS A 134 11.79 4.41 24.78
N GLY A 135 11.71 3.14 24.45
CA GLY A 135 10.72 2.23 25.02
C GLY A 135 9.27 2.59 24.65
N ILE A 136 9.06 3.16 23.46
CA ILE A 136 7.71 3.43 22.95
C ILE A 136 7.06 2.09 22.61
N GLU A 137 5.94 1.78 23.26
CA GLU A 137 5.24 0.50 23.07
C GLU A 137 4.65 0.39 21.65
N HIS A 138 4.98 -0.71 20.99
CA HIS A 138 4.48 -1.00 19.64
C HIS A 138 4.33 -2.50 19.42
N GLN A 139 3.61 -2.87 18.38
CA GLN A 139 3.46 -4.24 17.91
C GLN A 139 4.12 -4.39 16.54
N PRO A 140 4.77 -5.54 16.25
CA PRO A 140 5.30 -5.80 14.92
C PRO A 140 4.22 -5.64 13.87
N SER A 141 4.58 -5.04 12.74
CA SER A 141 3.68 -4.87 11.63
C SER A 141 3.45 -6.18 10.88
N THR A 142 2.47 -6.17 9.99
CA THR A 142 2.29 -7.18 8.95
C THR A 142 3.08 -6.79 7.72
N VAL A 143 3.46 -7.78 6.91
CA VAL A 143 3.94 -7.55 5.55
C VAL A 143 3.02 -8.22 4.56
N ASP A 144 2.85 -7.59 3.41
CA ASP A 144 2.22 -8.23 2.28
C ASP A 144 3.29 -8.64 1.27
N ILE A 145 3.27 -9.90 0.89
CA ILE A 145 4.14 -10.50 -0.11
C ILE A 145 3.25 -11.02 -1.23
N GLY A 146 3.57 -10.67 -2.45
CA GLY A 146 2.71 -11.04 -3.56
C GLY A 146 3.37 -10.94 -4.91
N VAL A 147 2.50 -10.87 -5.90
CA VAL A 147 2.84 -10.76 -7.31
C VAL A 147 2.04 -9.63 -7.95
N ARG A 148 2.59 -9.04 -8.99
CA ARG A 148 1.80 -8.26 -9.93
C ARG A 148 1.33 -9.16 -11.04
N VAL A 149 0.05 -9.10 -11.33
CA VAL A 149 -0.58 -9.90 -12.38
C VAL A 149 -0.88 -9.00 -13.56
N GLU A 150 -0.60 -9.49 -14.76
CA GLU A 150 -0.89 -8.80 -16.00
C GLU A 150 -1.74 -9.69 -16.91
N VAL A 151 -2.85 -9.16 -17.38
CA VAL A 151 -3.81 -9.81 -18.29
C VAL A 151 -4.18 -8.88 -19.42
N ARG A 152 -4.79 -9.40 -20.48
CA ARG A 152 -5.34 -8.55 -21.54
C ARG A 152 -6.43 -7.63 -21.01
N ASN A 153 -6.56 -6.42 -21.58
CA ASN A 153 -7.59 -5.45 -21.19
C ASN A 153 -9.00 -6.05 -21.29
N GLU A 154 -9.24 -6.88 -22.31
CA GLU A 154 -10.53 -7.50 -22.56
C GLU A 154 -11.00 -8.39 -21.39
N VAL A 155 -10.06 -9.01 -20.66
CA VAL A 155 -10.36 -9.83 -19.48
C VAL A 155 -10.95 -8.99 -18.35
N MET A 156 -10.45 -7.78 -18.15
CA MET A 156 -10.86 -6.88 -17.06
C MET A 156 -11.91 -5.85 -17.48
N GLU A 157 -12.36 -5.86 -18.72
CA GLU A 157 -13.17 -4.78 -19.32
C GLU A 157 -14.46 -4.48 -18.53
N GLU A 158 -15.22 -5.52 -18.16
CA GLU A 158 -16.49 -5.36 -17.41
C GLU A 158 -16.26 -4.70 -16.04
N VAL A 159 -15.16 -5.04 -15.38
CA VAL A 159 -14.80 -4.46 -14.07
C VAL A 159 -14.25 -3.05 -14.22
N ASN A 160 -13.35 -2.84 -15.19
CA ASN A 160 -12.71 -1.55 -15.45
C ASN A 160 -13.70 -0.45 -15.87
N LYS A 161 -14.83 -0.81 -16.51
CA LYS A 161 -15.87 0.14 -16.91
C LYS A 161 -16.61 0.75 -15.73
N VAL A 162 -16.74 0.02 -14.61
CA VAL A 162 -17.60 0.42 -13.49
C VAL A 162 -16.85 0.69 -12.19
N LEU A 163 -15.63 0.19 -12.05
CA LEU A 163 -14.80 0.37 -10.86
C LEU A 163 -13.43 0.92 -11.24
N TYR A 164 -13.04 2.02 -10.62
CA TYR A 164 -11.68 2.54 -10.74
C TYR A 164 -10.67 1.57 -10.10
N GLU A 165 -11.00 1.02 -8.93
CA GLU A 165 -10.24 -0.01 -8.24
C GLU A 165 -11.17 -1.11 -7.73
N SER A 166 -10.97 -2.34 -8.18
CA SER A 166 -11.70 -3.50 -7.69
C SER A 166 -10.97 -4.12 -6.49
N LYS A 167 -11.33 -3.70 -5.29
CA LYS A 167 -10.76 -4.26 -4.06
C LYS A 167 -11.48 -5.52 -3.64
N LEU A 168 -10.96 -6.65 -4.09
CA LEU A 168 -11.43 -7.99 -3.73
C LEU A 168 -10.56 -8.57 -2.61
N ILE A 169 -11.20 -9.19 -1.63
CA ILE A 169 -10.54 -9.81 -0.47
C ILE A 169 -11.03 -11.24 -0.35
N GLY A 170 -10.12 -12.18 -0.16
CA GLY A 170 -10.40 -13.59 0.09
C GLY A 170 -9.49 -14.20 1.14
N TYR A 171 -9.84 -15.43 1.53
CA TYR A 171 -9.08 -16.25 2.48
C TYR A 171 -8.96 -17.67 1.90
N PRO A 172 -8.14 -17.87 0.83
CA PRO A 172 -8.09 -19.13 0.11
C PRO A 172 -7.64 -20.30 0.99
N ALA A 173 -8.28 -21.47 0.80
CA ALA A 173 -7.81 -22.69 1.42
C ALA A 173 -6.45 -23.09 0.80
N PRO A 174 -5.63 -23.93 1.45
CA PRO A 174 -5.83 -24.46 2.79
C PRO A 174 -5.36 -23.50 3.91
N PHE A 175 -4.52 -22.51 3.59
CA PHE A 175 -3.83 -21.70 4.60
C PHE A 175 -4.63 -20.53 5.14
N ARG A 176 -5.63 -20.06 4.37
CA ARG A 176 -6.53 -18.97 4.75
C ARG A 176 -5.84 -17.67 5.20
N ASN A 177 -4.67 -17.38 4.64
CA ASN A 177 -4.12 -16.04 4.76
C ASN A 177 -5.04 -15.06 4.03
N LYS A 178 -5.10 -13.84 4.52
CA LYS A 178 -5.80 -12.76 3.82
C LYS A 178 -5.07 -12.47 2.51
N VAL A 179 -5.78 -12.63 1.38
CA VAL A 179 -5.30 -12.22 0.06
C VAL A 179 -6.20 -11.11 -0.48
N ARG A 180 -5.63 -10.17 -1.18
CA ARG A 180 -6.39 -9.06 -1.75
C ARG A 180 -5.80 -8.57 -3.06
N THR A 181 -6.67 -8.02 -3.92
CA THR A 181 -6.24 -7.18 -5.03
C THR A 181 -5.78 -5.81 -4.52
N PHE A 182 -4.89 -5.15 -5.25
CA PHE A 182 -4.41 -3.82 -4.94
C PHE A 182 -3.85 -3.13 -6.19
N CYS A 183 -3.98 -1.79 -6.28
CA CYS A 183 -3.38 -0.95 -7.31
C CYS A 183 -3.65 -1.49 -8.73
N GLN A 184 -4.90 -1.44 -9.15
CA GLN A 184 -5.35 -1.82 -10.50
C GLN A 184 -5.04 -0.70 -11.50
N ASN A 185 -4.47 -1.06 -12.64
CA ASN A 185 -4.03 -0.15 -13.69
C ASN A 185 -4.56 -0.60 -15.06
N PRO A 186 -5.77 -0.17 -15.45
CA PRO A 186 -6.32 -0.44 -16.78
C PRO A 186 -5.51 0.24 -17.89
N GLY A 187 -5.06 -0.53 -18.89
CA GLY A 187 -4.19 -0.03 -19.94
C GLY A 187 -2.83 0.46 -19.40
N GLY A 188 -2.43 -0.01 -18.22
CA GLY A 188 -1.21 0.41 -17.56
C GLY A 188 0.01 -0.43 -17.93
N TYR A 189 1.13 -0.08 -17.34
CA TYR A 189 2.40 -0.75 -17.53
C TYR A 189 2.91 -1.31 -16.20
N VAL A 190 3.49 -2.50 -16.24
CA VAL A 190 4.27 -3.04 -15.13
C VAL A 190 5.59 -2.29 -15.07
N ALA A 191 6.05 -1.94 -13.90
CA ALA A 191 7.28 -1.19 -13.68
C ALA A 191 8.12 -1.81 -12.57
N GLN A 192 9.43 -1.64 -12.65
CA GLN A 192 10.37 -1.93 -11.58
C GLN A 192 10.60 -0.66 -10.77
N GLU A 193 10.55 -0.78 -9.45
CA GLU A 193 10.98 0.23 -8.50
C GLU A 193 12.14 -0.34 -7.67
N ASN A 194 13.07 0.50 -7.30
CA ASN A 194 14.16 0.10 -6.41
C ASN A 194 13.92 0.73 -5.03
N TYR A 195 13.88 -0.11 -4.01
CA TYR A 195 13.93 0.32 -2.61
C TYR A 195 15.38 0.57 -2.19
N ASP A 196 15.55 1.15 -1.01
CA ASP A 196 16.85 1.28 -0.38
C ASP A 196 17.52 -0.11 -0.39
N ASP A 197 18.85 -0.17 -0.46
CA ASP A 197 19.66 -1.41 -0.59
C ASP A 197 19.58 -2.14 -1.95
N ASN A 198 19.18 -1.45 -3.03
CA ASN A 198 19.05 -2.00 -4.39
C ASN A 198 18.04 -3.17 -4.51
N LEU A 199 17.09 -3.27 -3.61
CA LEU A 199 16.01 -4.24 -3.70
C LEU A 199 15.02 -3.84 -4.81
N ALA A 200 15.01 -4.57 -5.92
CA ALA A 200 14.05 -4.38 -6.99
C ALA A 200 12.69 -5.00 -6.61
N VAL A 201 11.65 -4.20 -6.70
CA VAL A 201 10.26 -4.62 -6.48
C VAL A 201 9.40 -4.23 -7.68
N VAL A 202 8.36 -5.02 -7.95
CA VAL A 202 7.43 -4.70 -9.03
C VAL A 202 6.35 -3.75 -8.55
N ASN A 203 5.96 -2.84 -9.44
CA ASN A 203 4.81 -1.94 -9.26
C ASN A 203 4.06 -1.79 -10.59
N GLY A 204 3.00 -0.98 -10.64
CA GLY A 204 2.26 -0.63 -11.84
C GLY A 204 2.07 0.85 -12.00
N HIS A 205 2.11 1.32 -13.23
CA HIS A 205 1.86 2.71 -13.58
C HIS A 205 0.75 2.86 -14.62
N SER A 206 -0.10 3.86 -14.42
CA SER A 206 -1.05 4.32 -15.42
C SER A 206 -0.61 5.67 -15.97
N PHE A 207 -0.47 5.78 -17.28
CA PHE A 207 -0.22 7.04 -17.95
C PHE A 207 -1.52 7.61 -18.51
N LYS A 208 -1.65 8.94 -18.55
CA LYS A 208 -2.84 9.61 -19.06
C LYS A 208 -2.97 9.39 -20.59
N ASP A 209 -1.87 9.59 -21.31
CA ASP A 209 -1.85 9.65 -22.76
C ASP A 209 -1.25 8.41 -23.45
N LYS A 210 -0.77 7.44 -22.66
CA LYS A 210 -0.20 6.21 -23.18
C LYS A 210 -0.86 5.00 -22.52
N LYS A 211 -1.48 4.14 -23.35
CA LYS A 211 -2.14 2.93 -22.90
C LYS A 211 -1.49 1.70 -23.50
N SER A 212 -1.42 0.63 -22.72
CA SER A 212 -1.07 -0.70 -23.18
C SER A 212 -2.31 -1.52 -23.52
N ASP A 213 -2.11 -2.68 -24.12
CA ASP A 213 -3.19 -3.65 -24.38
C ASP A 213 -3.54 -4.48 -23.13
N ASN A 214 -2.92 -4.21 -21.99
CA ASN A 214 -3.04 -5.01 -20.79
C ASN A 214 -3.55 -4.19 -19.61
N THR A 215 -4.22 -4.88 -18.71
CA THR A 215 -4.48 -4.40 -17.35
C THR A 215 -3.56 -5.13 -16.39
N ASN A 216 -2.97 -4.42 -15.43
CA ASN A 216 -2.22 -5.06 -14.37
C ASN A 216 -2.74 -4.67 -12.98
N LEU A 217 -2.59 -5.57 -12.04
CA LEU A 217 -2.95 -5.37 -10.64
C LEU A 217 -2.08 -6.24 -9.72
N SER A 218 -1.91 -5.81 -8.47
CA SER A 218 -1.24 -6.64 -7.46
C SER A 218 -2.19 -7.64 -6.83
N ILE A 219 -1.68 -8.83 -6.54
CA ILE A 219 -2.29 -9.80 -5.62
C ILE A 219 -1.35 -9.96 -4.43
N LEU A 220 -1.79 -9.52 -3.27
CA LEU A 220 -1.00 -9.42 -2.05
C LEU A 220 -1.52 -10.38 -0.99
N CYS A 221 -0.64 -11.25 -0.49
CA CYS A 221 -0.90 -12.16 0.62
C CYS A 221 -0.32 -11.57 1.91
N SER A 222 -1.17 -11.37 2.92
CA SER A 222 -0.76 -10.79 4.20
C SER A 222 -0.16 -11.85 5.12
N HIS A 223 0.98 -11.50 5.73
CA HIS A 223 1.70 -12.33 6.68
C HIS A 223 1.74 -11.68 8.05
N ASN A 224 1.28 -12.45 9.04
CA ASN A 224 1.40 -12.11 10.45
C ASN A 224 2.34 -13.12 11.09
N PHE A 225 3.23 -12.63 11.93
CA PHE A 225 4.18 -13.46 12.64
C PHE A 225 3.92 -13.43 14.14
N THR A 226 4.30 -14.48 14.81
CA THR A 226 4.17 -14.63 16.26
C THR A 226 5.53 -14.92 16.86
N TYR A 227 5.65 -14.67 18.16
CA TYR A 227 6.85 -15.02 18.92
C TYR A 227 7.35 -16.43 18.55
N PRO A 228 8.68 -16.65 18.42
CA PRO A 228 9.78 -15.71 18.72
C PRO A 228 10.13 -14.76 17.57
N PHE A 229 9.55 -14.86 16.39
CA PHE A 229 9.92 -14.07 15.24
C PHE A 229 9.20 -12.69 15.25
N ASN A 230 9.99 -11.62 15.14
CA ASN A 230 9.49 -10.24 15.23
C ASN A 230 10.04 -9.29 14.15
N GLN A 231 10.62 -9.83 13.06
CA GLN A 231 11.24 -9.05 11.97
C GLN A 231 10.53 -9.29 10.62
N PRO A 232 9.21 -8.98 10.49
CA PRO A 232 8.46 -9.28 9.29
C PRO A 232 8.99 -8.57 8.05
N ILE A 233 9.49 -7.34 8.18
CA ILE A 233 10.05 -6.56 7.06
C ILE A 233 11.32 -7.26 6.54
N GLU A 234 12.21 -7.66 7.42
CA GLU A 234 13.44 -8.37 7.06
C GLU A 234 13.14 -9.71 6.35
N TYR A 235 12.14 -10.44 6.82
CA TYR A 235 11.67 -11.65 6.15
C TYR A 235 11.25 -11.38 4.71
N ALA A 236 10.44 -10.33 4.49
CA ALA A 236 9.98 -9.98 3.14
C ALA A 236 11.13 -9.45 2.26
N LYS A 237 12.07 -8.66 2.82
CA LYS A 237 13.28 -8.22 2.12
C LYS A 237 14.11 -9.42 1.65
N LYS A 238 14.32 -10.45 2.48
CA LYS A 238 15.07 -11.67 2.10
C LYS A 238 14.41 -12.45 0.97
N ILE A 239 13.07 -12.51 0.91
CA ILE A 239 12.36 -13.09 -0.23
C ILE A 239 12.59 -12.28 -1.50
N GLY A 240 12.54 -10.95 -1.39
CA GLY A 240 12.83 -10.06 -2.51
C GLY A 240 14.26 -10.21 -3.02
N GLU A 241 15.26 -10.20 -2.13
CA GLU A 241 16.67 -10.41 -2.45
C GLU A 241 16.91 -11.75 -3.16
N LEU A 242 16.30 -12.83 -2.67
CA LEU A 242 16.36 -14.15 -3.30
C LEU A 242 15.77 -14.12 -4.71
N THR A 243 14.63 -13.46 -4.88
CA THR A 243 13.98 -13.31 -6.19
C THR A 243 14.85 -12.52 -7.16
N ASN A 244 15.41 -11.38 -6.70
CA ASN A 244 16.31 -10.56 -7.51
C ASN A 244 17.60 -11.29 -7.87
N MET A 245 18.14 -12.10 -6.97
CA MET A 245 19.32 -12.93 -7.28
C MET A 245 19.04 -13.87 -8.45
N LEU A 246 17.86 -14.50 -8.51
CA LEU A 246 17.47 -15.38 -9.63
C LEU A 246 17.23 -14.61 -10.94
N ALA A 247 16.98 -13.32 -10.87
CA ALA A 247 16.75 -12.44 -12.02
C ALA A 247 17.91 -11.47 -12.29
N ASN A 248 19.10 -11.72 -11.72
CA ASN A 248 20.27 -10.84 -11.86
C ASN A 248 19.97 -9.37 -11.54
N GLY A 249 19.23 -9.10 -10.46
CA GLY A 249 18.86 -7.76 -10.01
C GLY A 249 17.57 -7.20 -10.62
N HIS A 250 16.88 -7.96 -11.45
CA HIS A 250 15.63 -7.57 -12.10
C HIS A 250 14.40 -8.26 -11.49
N ILE A 251 13.25 -8.06 -12.11
CA ILE A 251 11.98 -8.69 -11.76
C ILE A 251 11.82 -10.01 -12.51
N LEU A 252 11.43 -11.07 -11.81
CA LEU A 252 11.03 -12.33 -12.45
C LEU A 252 9.62 -12.22 -13.03
N VAL A 253 9.42 -12.82 -14.20
CA VAL A 253 8.11 -13.04 -14.80
C VAL A 253 7.90 -14.52 -15.12
N GLN A 254 6.71 -15.04 -14.80
CA GLN A 254 6.33 -16.42 -15.07
C GLN A 254 4.87 -16.46 -15.52
N ARG A 255 4.54 -17.32 -16.51
CA ARG A 255 3.16 -17.55 -16.92
C ARG A 255 2.42 -18.42 -15.88
N TYR A 256 1.17 -18.12 -15.64
CA TYR A 256 0.33 -18.87 -14.71
C TYR A 256 0.27 -20.37 -15.03
N GLY A 257 0.08 -20.74 -16.31
CA GLY A 257 0.07 -22.14 -16.73
C GLY A 257 1.39 -22.87 -16.44
N ASP A 258 2.53 -22.21 -16.63
CA ASP A 258 3.84 -22.81 -16.37
C ASP A 258 4.06 -23.05 -14.85
N ILE A 259 3.51 -22.18 -14.01
CA ILE A 259 3.51 -22.39 -12.55
C ILE A 259 2.73 -23.65 -12.19
N LEU A 260 1.54 -23.82 -12.76
CA LEU A 260 0.68 -24.99 -12.48
C LEU A 260 1.31 -26.30 -12.97
N GLU A 261 2.07 -26.25 -14.06
CA GLU A 261 2.81 -27.39 -14.59
C GLU A 261 4.14 -27.65 -13.86
N GLY A 262 4.51 -26.79 -12.92
CA GLY A 262 5.76 -26.92 -12.15
C GLY A 262 7.02 -26.63 -12.95
N LYS A 263 6.93 -25.89 -14.04
CA LYS A 263 8.07 -25.54 -14.91
C LYS A 263 8.32 -24.04 -14.93
N ARG A 264 9.54 -23.65 -15.29
CA ARG A 264 9.88 -22.25 -15.54
C ARG A 264 9.26 -21.77 -16.84
N THR A 265 9.06 -20.46 -16.97
CA THR A 265 8.78 -19.81 -18.26
C THR A 265 10.09 -19.46 -18.97
N TRP A 266 10.14 -19.60 -20.30
CA TRP A 266 11.25 -19.22 -21.14
C TRP A 266 10.90 -17.99 -21.99
N GLU A 267 11.90 -17.24 -22.44
CA GLU A 267 11.70 -16.06 -23.30
C GLU A 267 10.89 -16.37 -24.57
N LYS A 268 11.10 -17.56 -25.14
CA LYS A 268 10.37 -18.01 -26.32
C LYS A 268 8.85 -18.09 -26.04
N GLU A 269 8.45 -18.60 -24.89
CA GLU A 269 7.02 -18.72 -24.51
C GLU A 269 6.40 -17.34 -24.28
N LEU A 270 7.13 -16.41 -23.64
CA LEU A 270 6.67 -15.02 -23.49
C LEU A 270 6.51 -14.34 -24.86
N SER A 271 7.44 -14.54 -25.77
CA SER A 271 7.37 -13.93 -27.10
C SER A 271 6.18 -14.43 -27.94
N GLN A 272 5.67 -15.63 -27.66
CA GLN A 272 4.55 -16.27 -28.36
C GLN A 272 3.20 -16.10 -27.61
N SER A 273 3.22 -15.62 -26.36
CA SER A 273 2.03 -15.44 -25.54
C SER A 273 1.10 -14.34 -26.08
N ASN A 274 -0.21 -14.46 -25.87
CA ASN A 274 -1.18 -13.37 -26.15
C ASN A 274 -1.01 -12.19 -25.20
N VAL A 275 -0.61 -12.45 -23.97
CA VAL A 275 -0.24 -11.40 -23.01
C VAL A 275 1.25 -11.09 -23.21
N LYS A 276 1.55 -9.92 -23.77
CA LYS A 276 2.93 -9.46 -23.93
C LYS A 276 3.37 -8.70 -22.69
N PRO A 277 4.55 -9.02 -22.10
CA PRO A 277 5.06 -8.26 -20.96
C PRO A 277 5.18 -6.77 -21.28
N THR A 278 4.62 -5.92 -20.40
CA THR A 278 4.80 -4.46 -20.49
C THR A 278 6.04 -3.95 -19.78
N LEU A 279 6.71 -4.78 -18.98
CA LEU A 279 8.03 -4.52 -18.39
C LEU A 279 9.11 -5.20 -19.27
N PRO A 280 9.84 -4.45 -20.11
CA PRO A 280 10.79 -5.03 -21.08
C PRO A 280 11.95 -5.79 -20.44
N ASP A 281 12.38 -5.33 -19.25
CA ASP A 281 13.55 -5.88 -18.54
C ASP A 281 13.17 -7.02 -17.55
N ALA A 282 11.91 -7.47 -17.57
CA ALA A 282 11.50 -8.61 -16.76
C ALA A 282 12.14 -9.90 -17.29
N VAL A 283 12.68 -10.70 -16.38
CA VAL A 283 13.41 -11.93 -16.71
C VAL A 283 12.45 -13.13 -16.62
N ALA A 284 12.32 -13.86 -17.72
CA ALA A 284 11.57 -15.11 -17.74
C ALA A 284 12.20 -16.14 -16.80
N GLY A 285 11.40 -16.69 -15.87
CA GLY A 285 11.98 -17.58 -14.87
C GLY A 285 10.95 -18.39 -14.09
N ALA A 286 11.34 -18.77 -12.88
CA ALA A 286 10.52 -19.55 -11.95
C ALA A 286 10.35 -18.79 -10.63
N ILE A 287 9.22 -18.10 -10.47
CA ILE A 287 8.83 -17.47 -9.20
C ILE A 287 8.75 -18.49 -8.07
N THR A 288 8.37 -19.72 -8.42
CA THR A 288 8.27 -20.86 -7.48
C THR A 288 9.58 -21.19 -6.76
N ALA A 289 10.74 -20.79 -7.30
CA ALA A 289 12.03 -21.03 -6.67
C ALA A 289 12.35 -20.06 -5.52
N ALA A 290 11.65 -18.92 -5.42
CA ALA A 290 11.87 -17.91 -4.39
C ALA A 290 10.64 -17.64 -3.50
N MET A 291 9.43 -17.76 -4.07
CA MET A 291 8.21 -17.48 -3.35
C MET A 291 7.91 -18.58 -2.31
N PRO A 292 7.65 -18.23 -1.03
CA PRO A 292 7.27 -19.22 -0.04
C PRO A 292 6.03 -20.00 -0.46
N TYR A 293 6.05 -21.32 -0.26
CA TYR A 293 4.97 -22.24 -0.66
C TYR A 293 3.59 -21.78 -0.18
N ARG A 294 3.47 -21.36 1.09
CA ARG A 294 2.22 -20.85 1.66
C ARG A 294 1.71 -19.62 0.91
N THR A 295 2.60 -18.67 0.59
CA THR A 295 2.26 -17.44 -0.14
C THR A 295 1.78 -17.77 -1.54
N LEU A 296 2.56 -18.55 -2.26
CA LEU A 296 2.23 -18.96 -3.63
C LEU A 296 0.90 -19.70 -3.70
N THR A 297 0.67 -20.69 -2.84
CA THR A 297 -0.58 -21.46 -2.79
C THR A 297 -1.79 -20.55 -2.56
N ASN A 298 -1.71 -19.61 -1.60
CA ASN A 298 -2.80 -18.65 -1.39
C ASN A 298 -3.05 -17.78 -2.62
N ILE A 299 -2.00 -17.34 -3.32
CA ILE A 299 -2.12 -16.50 -4.52
C ILE A 299 -2.76 -17.28 -5.66
N LEU A 300 -2.33 -18.52 -5.94
CA LEU A 300 -2.86 -19.34 -7.03
C LEU A 300 -4.35 -19.63 -6.83
N HIS A 301 -4.74 -20.05 -5.63
CA HIS A 301 -6.17 -20.29 -5.33
C HIS A 301 -7.00 -18.99 -5.35
N PHE A 302 -6.41 -17.85 -5.01
CA PHE A 302 -7.09 -16.56 -5.15
C PHE A 302 -7.28 -16.18 -6.61
N ILE A 303 -6.32 -16.49 -7.50
CA ILE A 303 -6.45 -16.31 -8.95
C ILE A 303 -7.60 -17.17 -9.50
N GLU A 304 -7.73 -18.41 -9.07
CA GLU A 304 -8.86 -19.29 -9.43
C GLU A 304 -10.21 -18.70 -8.97
N GLN A 305 -10.26 -18.12 -7.77
CA GLN A 305 -11.45 -17.43 -7.28
C GLN A 305 -11.75 -16.16 -8.08
N LEU A 306 -10.72 -15.41 -8.50
CA LEU A 306 -10.89 -14.24 -9.36
C LEU A 306 -11.43 -14.60 -10.74
N ASP A 307 -11.07 -15.74 -11.28
CA ASP A 307 -11.56 -16.22 -12.59
C ASP A 307 -13.09 -16.41 -12.61
N VAL A 308 -13.70 -16.71 -11.47
CA VAL A 308 -15.18 -16.76 -11.34
C VAL A 308 -15.80 -15.38 -11.46
N VAL A 309 -15.10 -14.34 -10.97
CA VAL A 309 -15.55 -12.94 -11.02
C VAL A 309 -15.27 -12.35 -12.40
N VAL A 310 -14.10 -12.66 -12.93
CA VAL A 310 -13.52 -12.12 -14.16
C VAL A 310 -13.04 -13.30 -15.01
N PRO A 311 -13.90 -13.91 -15.82
CA PRO A 311 -13.55 -15.09 -16.64
C PRO A 311 -12.36 -14.80 -17.57
N GLY A 312 -11.37 -15.71 -17.56
CA GLY A 312 -10.11 -15.57 -18.29
C GLY A 312 -8.96 -15.01 -17.45
N PHE A 313 -9.21 -14.64 -16.19
CA PHE A 313 -8.15 -14.16 -15.30
C PHE A 313 -7.12 -15.26 -14.96
N ALA A 314 -7.57 -16.53 -14.81
CA ALA A 314 -6.72 -17.70 -14.62
C ALA A 314 -6.28 -18.36 -15.93
N SER A 315 -6.21 -17.60 -17.02
CA SER A 315 -5.65 -18.10 -18.28
C SER A 315 -4.22 -18.62 -18.09
N PRO A 316 -3.81 -19.72 -18.75
CA PRO A 316 -2.42 -20.18 -18.72
C PRO A 316 -1.40 -19.12 -19.16
N GLU A 317 -1.82 -18.12 -19.94
CA GLU A 317 -0.97 -17.05 -20.44
C GLU A 317 -0.95 -15.80 -19.56
N THR A 318 -1.73 -15.75 -18.49
CA THR A 318 -1.67 -14.69 -17.46
C THR A 318 -0.25 -14.61 -16.92
N LEU A 319 0.30 -13.40 -16.85
CA LEU A 319 1.67 -13.15 -16.39
C LEU A 319 1.67 -12.77 -14.91
N LEU A 320 2.59 -13.39 -14.17
CA LEU A 320 2.87 -13.07 -12.77
C LEU A 320 4.29 -12.53 -12.67
N TYR A 321 4.44 -11.36 -12.04
CA TYR A 321 5.72 -10.71 -11.79
C TYR A 321 6.02 -10.70 -10.30
N SER A 322 7.26 -10.98 -9.92
CA SER A 322 7.71 -11.07 -8.52
C SER A 322 9.07 -10.40 -8.34
N PRO A 323 9.35 -9.78 -7.18
CA PRO A 323 8.50 -9.70 -5.99
C PRO A 323 7.63 -8.43 -5.97
N GLU A 324 6.38 -8.53 -5.55
CA GLU A 324 5.60 -7.39 -5.08
C GLU A 324 5.60 -7.39 -3.56
N LEU A 325 6.19 -6.38 -2.94
CA LEU A 325 6.34 -6.29 -1.49
C LEU A 325 5.69 -4.99 -0.98
N LYS A 326 4.95 -5.09 0.10
CA LYS A 326 4.43 -3.91 0.80
C LYS A 326 4.76 -4.02 2.27
N PHE A 327 5.59 -3.09 2.72
CA PHE A 327 5.98 -2.95 4.10
C PHE A 327 5.05 -1.96 4.79
N TYR A 328 4.74 -2.25 6.05
CA TYR A 328 3.94 -1.36 6.87
C TYR A 328 4.71 -1.05 8.15
N SER A 329 4.57 0.18 8.63
CA SER A 329 5.16 0.61 9.88
C SER A 329 4.65 -0.24 11.05
N ASN A 330 5.47 -0.40 12.07
CA ASN A 330 5.07 -0.98 13.33
C ASN A 330 3.85 -0.25 13.89
N LYS A 331 2.93 -0.99 14.48
CA LYS A 331 1.71 -0.43 15.04
C LYS A 331 1.98 0.11 16.43
N ILE A 332 2.05 1.43 16.54
CA ILE A 332 2.26 2.11 17.82
C ILE A 332 1.06 1.85 18.72
N LYS A 333 1.31 1.44 19.96
CA LYS A 333 0.26 1.25 20.95
C LYS A 333 -0.19 2.63 21.49
N MET A 334 -1.46 2.92 21.34
CA MET A 334 -2.06 4.18 21.76
C MET A 334 -3.40 3.88 22.43
N ASP A 335 -3.79 4.74 23.36
CA ASP A 335 -5.13 4.74 23.94
C ASP A 335 -6.17 5.37 23.00
N ASP A 336 -7.42 5.45 23.44
CA ASP A 336 -8.51 6.02 22.65
C ASP A 336 -8.37 7.53 22.40
N ASP A 337 -7.49 8.22 23.16
CA ASP A 337 -7.18 9.64 23.02
C ASP A 337 -5.85 9.88 22.29
N PHE A 338 -5.32 8.82 21.62
CA PHE A 338 -4.08 8.83 20.84
C PHE A 338 -2.81 9.06 21.65
N ASN A 339 -2.83 8.84 22.96
CA ASN A 339 -1.65 8.92 23.80
C ASN A 339 -0.83 7.63 23.66
N THR A 340 0.49 7.76 23.50
CA THR A 340 1.43 6.65 23.66
C THR A 340 1.69 6.41 25.16
N ASN A 341 2.52 5.40 25.47
CA ASN A 341 3.01 5.22 26.85
C ASN A 341 3.97 6.32 27.31
N ILE A 342 4.43 7.19 26.41
CA ILE A 342 5.23 8.39 26.73
C ILE A 342 4.28 9.60 26.73
N ALA A 343 4.13 10.26 27.87
CA ALA A 343 3.27 11.42 27.99
C ALA A 343 3.66 12.54 26.99
N ASN A 344 2.69 13.24 26.42
CA ASN A 344 2.86 14.29 25.41
C ASN A 344 3.49 13.85 24.09
N LEU A 345 3.63 12.55 23.85
CA LEU A 345 4.08 12.00 22.57
C LEU A 345 2.94 11.26 21.88
N HIS A 346 2.63 11.68 20.67
CA HIS A 346 1.57 11.12 19.85
C HIS A 346 2.12 10.69 18.48
N CYS A 347 1.49 9.67 17.87
CA CYS A 347 1.85 9.23 16.52
C CYS A 347 0.60 9.15 15.65
N LEU A 348 0.69 9.58 14.40
CA LEU A 348 -0.44 9.53 13.47
C LEU A 348 -0.03 9.17 12.05
N GLY A 349 -1.04 8.89 11.23
CA GLY A 349 -0.84 8.57 9.83
C GLY A 349 -0.20 7.18 9.61
N ASP A 350 0.34 6.99 8.42
CA ASP A 350 0.88 5.68 8.02
C ASP A 350 2.12 5.25 8.82
N SER A 351 2.90 6.20 9.36
CA SER A 351 4.02 5.88 10.25
C SER A 351 3.60 5.22 11.55
N SER A 352 2.43 5.56 12.07
CA SER A 352 1.90 4.95 13.29
C SER A 352 1.43 3.49 13.13
N GLY A 353 1.34 2.99 11.87
CA GLY A 353 0.84 1.66 11.55
C GLY A 353 -0.68 1.49 11.62
N TRP A 354 -1.42 2.56 11.95
CA TRP A 354 -2.88 2.51 12.09
C TRP A 354 -3.64 2.85 10.81
N THR A 355 -3.08 3.67 9.95
CA THR A 355 -3.69 4.07 8.69
C THR A 355 -2.94 3.53 7.49
N ARG A 356 -3.61 3.49 6.35
CA ARG A 356 -3.04 3.14 5.05
C ARG A 356 -3.68 4.00 3.99
N GLY A 357 -2.95 5.04 3.58
CA GLY A 357 -3.36 5.97 2.54
C GLY A 357 -3.90 7.31 3.06
N LEU A 358 -4.00 8.26 2.13
CA LEU A 358 -4.16 9.68 2.37
C LEU A 358 -5.43 10.01 3.18
N MET A 359 -6.58 9.50 2.76
CA MET A 359 -7.86 9.80 3.43
C MET A 359 -7.85 9.39 4.91
N MET A 360 -7.44 8.15 5.21
CA MET A 360 -7.45 7.66 6.58
C MET A 360 -6.39 8.33 7.46
N ALA A 361 -5.25 8.73 6.88
CA ALA A 361 -4.25 9.52 7.59
C ALA A 361 -4.80 10.92 7.96
N SER A 362 -5.50 11.57 7.02
CA SER A 362 -6.16 12.85 7.26
C SER A 362 -7.27 12.75 8.29
N VAL A 363 -8.11 11.70 8.21
CA VAL A 363 -9.15 11.40 9.22
C VAL A 363 -8.55 11.24 10.61
N MET A 364 -7.46 10.49 10.73
CA MET A 364 -6.77 10.32 12.01
C MET A 364 -6.24 11.64 12.55
N GLY A 365 -5.68 12.50 11.69
CA GLY A 365 -5.23 13.84 12.06
C GLY A 365 -6.36 14.71 12.63
N VAL A 366 -7.51 14.74 11.95
CA VAL A 366 -8.69 15.49 12.42
C VAL A 366 -9.22 14.94 13.75
N LEU A 367 -9.33 13.63 13.89
CA LEU A 367 -9.81 12.99 15.13
C LEU A 367 -8.85 13.26 16.29
N MET A 368 -7.54 13.21 16.05
CA MET A 368 -6.55 13.54 17.07
C MET A 368 -6.66 15.01 17.47
N ALA A 369 -6.72 15.93 16.50
CA ALA A 369 -6.83 17.37 16.79
C ALA A 369 -8.07 17.73 17.60
N ARG A 370 -9.20 17.06 17.38
CA ARG A 370 -10.43 17.23 18.15
C ARG A 370 -10.32 16.74 19.60
N LYS A 371 -9.44 15.80 19.88
CA LYS A 371 -9.23 15.20 21.20
C LYS A 371 -8.10 15.84 22.00
N LEU A 372 -7.06 16.33 21.31
CA LEU A 372 -5.96 17.00 21.97
C LEU A 372 -6.44 18.31 22.60
N LYS A 373 -6.32 18.38 23.92
CA LYS A 373 -6.50 19.62 24.68
C LYS A 373 -5.14 20.33 24.77
N PHE A 374 -5.09 21.56 24.35
CA PHE A 374 -3.92 22.45 24.47
C PHE A 374 -4.07 23.35 25.66
#